data_2ea3b4f0666eae998f7a975e65c4d7d5
#
_entry.id   2ea3b4f0666eae998f7a975e65c4d7d5
#
_cell.length_a   1.000
_cell.length_b   1.000
_cell.length_c   1.000
_cell.angle_alpha   90.00
_cell.angle_beta   90.00
_cell.angle_gamma   90.00
#
_symmetry.space_group_name_H-M   'P 1'
#
loop_
_entity.id
_entity.type
_entity.pdbx_description
1 polymer ?
#
loop_
_entity_poly.entity_id
_entity_poly.type
_entity_poly.pdbx_seq_one_letter_code
_entity_poly.pdbx_strand_id
1 'polypeptide(L)'
;MNTPDQSPLGKSSAYQSQYAPELLFPIARQQKREELGLSGTLPFFGVDIWNAYELSWLNMRGKPQVAIATVTAPADSPNIIESKSFKLYLNSFNQTRLAGPDALLALLRDDLSNGFGAPVHVTLHHPEQFGAIKMGELEGTLLDRLDIEVDEYSPAPQLLKANHEDAAVEETLVSHLLKSNCLVTGQPDWGTVQIRYVGPQIDQEGLLKYLIGFREHNEFHEQCVERIFMDVLRQCQPSKLAVYARYTRRGGLDINPWRANFSTGMPGNLRGARQ
;
A
#
# COMPACT_ATOMS: atom_id res chain seq x y z
N MET A 1 -2.16 -15.97 16.68
CA MET A 1 -1.97 -14.95 15.61
C MET A 1 -3.00 -15.21 14.54
N ASN A 2 -3.65 -14.16 14.04
CA ASN A 2 -4.59 -14.29 12.92
C ASN A 2 -3.83 -14.58 11.62
N THR A 3 -4.32 -15.56 10.86
CA THR A 3 -3.79 -15.90 9.53
C THR A 3 -4.72 -15.37 8.43
N PRO A 4 -4.22 -15.09 7.22
CA PRO A 4 -5.05 -14.59 6.11
C PRO A 4 -6.28 -15.46 5.82
N ASP A 5 -6.17 -16.79 5.94
CA ASP A 5 -7.27 -17.74 5.69
C ASP A 5 -8.43 -17.62 6.69
N GLN A 6 -8.17 -17.08 7.87
CA GLN A 6 -9.18 -16.85 8.91
C GLN A 6 -9.96 -15.56 8.69
N SER A 7 -9.47 -14.68 7.80
CA SER A 7 -10.10 -13.38 7.51
C SER A 7 -11.47 -13.52 6.83
N PRO A 8 -12.30 -12.46 6.80
CA PRO A 8 -13.54 -12.43 6.03
C PRO A 8 -13.32 -12.40 4.51
N LEU A 9 -12.08 -12.25 4.06
CA LEU A 9 -11.72 -12.16 2.65
C LEU A 9 -12.10 -13.45 1.90
N GLY A 10 -12.75 -13.32 0.74
CA GLY A 10 -13.24 -14.46 -0.04
C GLY A 10 -14.49 -15.15 0.51
N LYS A 11 -14.99 -14.76 1.69
CA LYS A 11 -16.18 -15.34 2.31
C LYS A 11 -17.39 -14.42 2.14
N SER A 12 -18.61 -15.01 2.16
CA SER A 12 -19.85 -14.23 2.28
C SER A 12 -19.85 -13.54 3.66
N SER A 13 -20.07 -12.24 3.69
CA SER A 13 -20.09 -11.45 4.92
C SER A 13 -21.39 -10.64 4.96
N ALA A 14 -22.08 -10.65 6.10
CA ALA A 14 -23.19 -9.75 6.34
C ALA A 14 -22.63 -8.32 6.47
N TYR A 15 -23.24 -7.38 5.74
CA TYR A 15 -22.93 -5.96 5.91
C TYR A 15 -23.59 -5.45 7.18
N GLN A 16 -22.77 -4.95 8.10
CA GLN A 16 -23.24 -4.22 9.27
C GLN A 16 -23.27 -2.73 8.95
N SER A 17 -24.33 -2.05 9.33
CA SER A 17 -24.48 -0.60 9.13
C SER A 17 -24.45 0.20 10.44
N GLN A 18 -24.25 -0.46 11.57
CA GLN A 18 -24.03 0.14 12.89
C GLN A 18 -22.58 -0.10 13.30
N TYR A 19 -21.99 0.89 13.93
CA TYR A 19 -20.59 0.89 14.34
C TYR A 19 -20.15 -0.42 15.02
N ALA A 20 -19.12 -1.05 14.47
CA ALA A 20 -18.64 -2.37 14.83
C ALA A 20 -17.11 -2.46 14.66
N PRO A 21 -16.32 -1.99 15.63
CA PRO A 21 -14.85 -2.02 15.54
C PRO A 21 -14.27 -3.44 15.52
N GLU A 22 -15.01 -4.42 16.04
CA GLU A 22 -14.65 -5.84 16.02
C GLU A 22 -14.56 -6.45 14.60
N LEU A 23 -15.03 -5.74 13.59
CA LEU A 23 -14.89 -6.16 12.18
C LEU A 23 -13.46 -6.04 11.67
N LEU A 24 -12.63 -5.21 12.27
CA LEU A 24 -11.22 -5.09 11.89
C LEU A 24 -10.47 -6.39 12.14
N PHE A 25 -9.74 -6.86 11.13
CA PHE A 25 -8.98 -8.11 11.19
C PHE A 25 -7.48 -7.85 11.02
N PRO A 26 -6.74 -7.70 12.13
CA PRO A 26 -5.29 -7.51 12.11
C PRO A 26 -4.57 -8.80 11.68
N ILE A 27 -3.54 -8.67 10.84
CA ILE A 27 -2.65 -9.74 10.40
C ILE A 27 -1.22 -9.35 10.75
N ALA A 28 -0.50 -10.21 11.46
CA ALA A 28 0.89 -9.94 11.84
C ALA A 28 1.79 -9.86 10.60
N ARG A 29 2.63 -8.80 10.53
CA ARG A 29 3.62 -8.63 9.44
C ARG A 29 4.76 -9.63 9.55
N GLN A 30 5.04 -10.13 10.75
CA GLN A 30 6.20 -10.92 11.08
C GLN A 30 6.37 -12.13 10.17
N GLN A 31 5.31 -12.91 9.95
CA GLN A 31 5.38 -14.15 9.15
C GLN A 31 5.95 -13.87 7.74
N LYS A 32 5.44 -12.86 7.06
CA LYS A 32 5.89 -12.52 5.70
C LYS A 32 7.27 -11.88 5.68
N ARG A 33 7.62 -11.15 6.74
CA ARG A 33 8.97 -10.61 6.91
C ARG A 33 10.01 -11.69 7.15
N GLU A 34 9.66 -12.74 7.90
CA GLU A 34 10.51 -13.92 8.06
C GLU A 34 10.77 -14.64 6.73
N GLU A 35 9.78 -14.76 5.85
CA GLU A 35 9.95 -15.29 4.48
C GLU A 35 10.95 -14.44 3.66
N LEU A 36 11.05 -13.14 3.93
CA LEU A 36 12.04 -12.23 3.35
C LEU A 36 13.37 -12.23 4.10
N GLY A 37 13.52 -13.07 5.15
CA GLY A 37 14.71 -13.09 6.00
C GLY A 37 14.88 -11.84 6.86
N LEU A 38 13.77 -11.13 7.14
CA LEU A 38 13.75 -9.97 8.00
C LEU A 38 13.45 -10.37 9.44
N SER A 39 14.45 -10.26 10.30
CA SER A 39 14.35 -10.48 11.75
C SER A 39 15.03 -9.34 12.50
N GLY A 40 14.41 -8.85 13.56
CA GLY A 40 14.96 -7.74 14.36
C GLY A 40 14.76 -6.37 13.71
N THR A 41 15.83 -5.58 13.60
CA THR A 41 15.76 -4.22 13.04
C THR A 41 15.48 -4.26 11.54
N LEU A 42 14.46 -3.53 11.10
CA LEU A 42 14.14 -3.43 9.68
C LEU A 42 15.20 -2.59 8.94
N PRO A 43 15.59 -2.98 7.71
CA PRO A 43 16.54 -2.22 6.90
C PRO A 43 15.88 -1.00 6.23
N PHE A 44 14.63 -0.74 6.51
CA PHE A 44 13.84 0.37 6.00
C PHE A 44 12.94 0.97 7.08
N PHE A 45 12.50 2.16 6.84
CA PHE A 45 11.33 2.78 7.48
C PHE A 45 10.31 3.12 6.38
N GLY A 46 9.13 3.56 6.77
CA GLY A 46 8.10 3.93 5.79
C GLY A 46 6.71 3.99 6.37
N VAL A 47 5.75 4.05 5.48
CA VAL A 47 4.33 4.12 5.80
C VAL A 47 3.49 3.35 4.79
N ASP A 48 2.30 2.94 5.20
CA ASP A 48 1.23 2.48 4.33
C ASP A 48 0.16 3.57 4.29
N ILE A 49 -0.07 4.15 3.12
CA ILE A 49 -1.04 5.22 2.91
C ILE A 49 -2.32 4.62 2.34
N TRP A 50 -3.40 4.70 3.10
CA TRP A 50 -4.72 4.23 2.70
C TRP A 50 -5.62 5.41 2.38
N ASN A 51 -6.36 5.35 1.28
CA ASN A 51 -7.41 6.30 0.97
C ASN A 51 -8.75 5.58 0.92
N ALA A 52 -9.73 6.06 1.70
CA ALA A 52 -11.08 5.54 1.76
C ALA A 52 -12.03 6.57 1.14
N TYR A 53 -12.61 6.22 -0.01
CA TYR A 53 -13.42 7.15 -0.81
C TYR A 53 -14.93 7.07 -0.52
N GLU A 54 -15.37 6.02 0.18
CA GLU A 54 -16.79 5.73 0.41
C GLU A 54 -17.17 5.88 1.90
N LEU A 55 -16.47 6.73 2.67
CA LEU A 55 -16.77 6.94 4.08
C LEU A 55 -18.05 7.76 4.26
N SER A 56 -19.00 7.23 5.04
CA SER A 56 -20.28 7.87 5.32
C SER A 56 -20.75 7.56 6.74
N TRP A 57 -21.47 8.51 7.34
CA TRP A 57 -22.13 8.36 8.64
C TRP A 57 -23.40 9.24 8.69
N LEU A 58 -24.18 9.15 9.74
CA LEU A 58 -25.33 10.03 9.98
C LEU A 58 -25.00 11.11 10.99
N ASN A 59 -25.45 12.34 10.76
CA ASN A 59 -25.46 13.33 11.82
C ASN A 59 -26.56 12.99 12.84
N MET A 60 -26.62 13.73 13.96
CA MET A 60 -27.60 13.46 15.03
C MET A 60 -29.07 13.59 14.59
N ARG A 61 -29.34 14.25 13.46
CA ARG A 61 -30.67 14.39 12.85
C ARG A 61 -30.98 13.32 11.83
N GLY A 62 -30.03 12.36 11.57
CA GLY A 62 -30.20 11.26 10.63
C GLY A 62 -29.89 11.62 9.17
N LYS A 63 -29.33 12.83 8.91
CA LYS A 63 -28.89 13.18 7.56
C LYS A 63 -27.52 12.56 7.28
N PRO A 64 -27.33 11.83 6.14
CA PRO A 64 -26.03 11.30 5.75
C PRO A 64 -24.98 12.40 5.57
N GLN A 65 -23.78 12.08 6.00
CA GLN A 65 -22.56 12.84 5.80
C GLN A 65 -21.57 11.96 5.02
N VAL A 66 -20.68 12.56 4.22
CA VAL A 66 -19.64 11.86 3.48
C VAL A 66 -18.30 12.54 3.68
N ALA A 67 -17.22 11.77 3.60
CA ALA A 67 -15.86 12.27 3.56
C ALA A 67 -14.95 11.29 2.81
N ILE A 68 -13.77 11.76 2.40
CA ILE A 68 -12.65 10.89 2.04
C ILE A 68 -11.71 10.85 3.25
N ALA A 69 -11.32 9.66 3.67
CA ALA A 69 -10.32 9.50 4.73
C ALA A 69 -8.97 9.10 4.14
N THR A 70 -7.91 9.76 4.57
CA THR A 70 -6.53 9.30 4.37
C THR A 70 -6.00 8.78 5.70
N VAL A 71 -5.57 7.52 5.73
CA VAL A 71 -4.96 6.88 6.89
C VAL A 71 -3.51 6.57 6.58
N THR A 72 -2.61 6.95 7.47
CA THR A 72 -1.18 6.66 7.36
C THR A 72 -0.76 5.80 8.54
N ALA A 73 -0.41 4.55 8.26
CA ALA A 73 0.08 3.59 9.24
C ALA A 73 1.60 3.42 9.10
N PRO A 74 2.37 3.40 10.21
CA PRO A 74 3.81 3.23 10.13
C PRO A 74 4.18 1.81 9.67
N ALA A 75 5.23 1.70 8.85
CA ALA A 75 5.69 0.42 8.31
C ALA A 75 6.18 -0.54 9.41
N ASP A 76 6.67 -0.03 10.53
CA ASP A 76 7.13 -0.80 11.68
C ASP A 76 5.99 -1.25 12.61
N SER A 77 4.72 -0.89 12.30
CA SER A 77 3.58 -1.46 13.04
C SER A 77 3.61 -2.98 13.02
N PRO A 78 3.24 -3.65 14.14
CA PRO A 78 3.27 -5.12 14.19
C PRO A 78 2.29 -5.78 13.22
N ASN A 79 1.20 -5.11 12.85
CA ASN A 79 0.16 -5.66 12.01
C ASN A 79 -0.07 -4.81 10.75
N ILE A 80 -0.64 -5.46 9.73
CA ILE A 80 -1.50 -4.85 8.71
C ILE A 80 -2.96 -5.14 9.06
N ILE A 81 -3.89 -4.41 8.47
CA ILE A 81 -5.33 -4.73 8.54
C ILE A 81 -5.77 -5.32 7.21
N GLU A 82 -6.48 -6.43 7.24
CA GLU A 82 -7.02 -7.05 6.03
C GLU A 82 -8.05 -6.10 5.37
N SER A 83 -7.91 -5.87 4.06
CA SER A 83 -8.61 -4.79 3.33
C SER A 83 -10.14 -4.93 3.29
N LYS A 84 -10.68 -6.14 3.16
CA LYS A 84 -12.13 -6.38 3.19
C LYS A 84 -12.70 -6.11 4.58
N SER A 85 -11.98 -6.51 5.63
CA SER A 85 -12.36 -6.23 7.02
C SER A 85 -12.37 -4.73 7.28
N PHE A 86 -11.38 -4.01 6.76
CA PHE A 86 -11.34 -2.55 6.87
C PHE A 86 -12.53 -1.91 6.16
N LYS A 87 -12.87 -2.37 4.94
CA LYS A 87 -14.07 -1.89 4.24
C LYS A 87 -15.34 -2.18 5.03
N LEU A 88 -15.50 -3.37 5.59
CA LEU A 88 -16.68 -3.72 6.40
C LEU A 88 -16.78 -2.84 7.65
N TYR A 89 -15.64 -2.56 8.30
CA TYR A 89 -15.57 -1.63 9.42
C TYR A 89 -16.03 -0.22 9.02
N LEU A 90 -15.54 0.32 7.90
CA LEU A 90 -15.98 1.64 7.42
C LEU A 90 -17.47 1.65 7.08
N ASN A 91 -18.01 0.58 6.48
CA ASN A 91 -19.43 0.45 6.19
C ASN A 91 -20.29 0.42 7.46
N SER A 92 -19.76 -0.01 8.59
CA SER A 92 -20.48 -0.03 9.87
C SER A 92 -20.89 1.37 10.36
N PHE A 93 -20.26 2.43 9.85
CA PHE A 93 -20.67 3.80 10.16
C PHE A 93 -21.91 4.27 9.38
N ASN A 94 -22.30 3.60 8.29
CA ASN A 94 -23.29 4.11 7.33
C ASN A 94 -24.64 4.50 7.96
N GLN A 95 -25.08 3.81 9.02
CA GLN A 95 -26.31 4.13 9.78
C GLN A 95 -26.00 4.55 11.22
N THR A 96 -24.74 4.81 11.53
CA THR A 96 -24.30 5.24 12.87
C THR A 96 -24.42 6.76 12.99
N ARG A 97 -25.10 7.22 14.05
CA ARG A 97 -25.25 8.64 14.34
C ARG A 97 -24.06 9.13 15.14
N LEU A 98 -23.39 10.16 14.66
CA LEU A 98 -22.23 10.80 15.33
C LEU A 98 -22.49 12.30 15.49
N ALA A 99 -21.94 12.87 16.56
CA ALA A 99 -22.09 14.29 16.88
C ALA A 99 -21.43 15.20 15.83
N GLY A 100 -20.43 14.70 15.12
CA GLY A 100 -19.73 15.43 14.06
C GLY A 100 -18.52 14.67 13.55
N PRO A 101 -17.78 15.26 12.59
CA PRO A 101 -16.59 14.66 11.99
C PRO A 101 -15.47 14.40 13.01
N ASP A 102 -15.35 15.22 14.06
CA ASP A 102 -14.34 15.02 15.11
C ASP A 102 -14.58 13.73 15.91
N ALA A 103 -15.86 13.38 16.16
CA ALA A 103 -16.22 12.12 16.79
C ALA A 103 -15.86 10.92 15.90
N LEU A 104 -16.11 11.01 14.59
CA LEU A 104 -15.70 9.99 13.63
C LEU A 104 -14.18 9.86 13.57
N LEU A 105 -13.46 11.00 13.51
CA LEU A 105 -12.00 11.03 13.44
C LEU A 105 -11.36 10.37 14.68
N ALA A 106 -11.91 10.61 15.87
CA ALA A 106 -11.45 9.99 17.11
C ALA A 106 -11.62 8.47 17.07
N LEU A 107 -12.80 7.96 16.67
CA LEU A 107 -13.06 6.53 16.55
C LEU A 107 -12.12 5.88 15.52
N LEU A 108 -11.99 6.46 14.33
CA LEU A 108 -11.10 5.93 13.29
C LEU A 108 -9.66 5.84 13.78
N ARG A 109 -9.17 6.90 14.42
CA ARG A 109 -7.78 6.91 14.91
C ARG A 109 -7.56 5.86 16.00
N ASP A 110 -8.46 5.75 16.96
CA ASP A 110 -8.31 4.83 18.09
C ASP A 110 -8.44 3.37 17.65
N ASP A 111 -9.47 3.04 16.87
CA ASP A 111 -9.71 1.67 16.39
C ASP A 111 -8.60 1.18 15.44
N LEU A 112 -8.19 2.04 14.49
CA LEU A 112 -7.15 1.68 13.55
C LEU A 112 -5.78 1.60 14.23
N SER A 113 -5.47 2.48 15.20
CA SER A 113 -4.24 2.36 15.99
C SER A 113 -4.20 1.04 16.77
N ASN A 114 -5.33 0.62 17.33
CA ASN A 114 -5.44 -0.68 17.99
C ASN A 114 -5.24 -1.83 16.99
N GLY A 115 -5.87 -1.76 15.82
CA GLY A 115 -5.76 -2.78 14.78
C GLY A 115 -4.34 -2.92 14.23
N PHE A 116 -3.69 -1.82 13.86
CA PHE A 116 -2.29 -1.82 13.41
C PHE A 116 -1.31 -2.15 14.55
N GLY A 117 -1.70 -1.92 15.81
CA GLY A 117 -0.84 -2.05 16.98
C GLY A 117 0.19 -0.92 17.10
N ALA A 118 -0.05 0.21 16.45
CA ALA A 118 0.79 1.40 16.45
C ALA A 118 -0.05 2.65 16.16
N PRO A 119 0.36 3.85 16.63
CA PRO A 119 -0.36 5.08 16.32
C PRO A 119 -0.48 5.32 14.83
N VAL A 120 -1.69 5.59 14.34
CA VAL A 120 -1.95 5.98 12.96
C VAL A 120 -2.33 7.45 12.87
N HIS A 121 -2.02 8.07 11.73
CA HIS A 121 -2.52 9.39 11.41
C HIS A 121 -3.74 9.28 10.51
N VAL A 122 -4.82 10.00 10.84
CA VAL A 122 -6.05 10.02 10.02
C VAL A 122 -6.40 11.45 9.69
N THR A 123 -6.65 11.70 8.41
CA THR A 123 -7.15 12.99 7.89
C THR A 123 -8.49 12.76 7.20
N LEU A 124 -9.47 13.61 7.50
CA LEU A 124 -10.76 13.65 6.80
C LEU A 124 -10.75 14.81 5.79
N HIS A 125 -11.13 14.52 4.56
CA HIS A 125 -11.40 15.52 3.53
C HIS A 125 -12.90 15.63 3.35
N HIS A 126 -13.45 16.80 3.65
CA HIS A 126 -14.87 17.08 3.54
C HIS A 126 -15.25 17.48 2.11
N PRO A 127 -16.55 17.45 1.72
CA PRO A 127 -16.98 17.75 0.36
C PRO A 127 -16.46 19.08 -0.20
N GLU A 128 -16.32 20.10 0.64
CA GLU A 128 -15.79 21.41 0.26
C GLU A 128 -14.31 21.36 -0.18
N GLN A 129 -13.61 20.30 0.23
CA GLN A 129 -12.17 20.07 -0.07
C GLN A 129 -11.95 19.12 -1.25
N PHE A 130 -12.99 18.45 -1.77
CA PHE A 130 -12.83 17.46 -2.84
C PHE A 130 -12.23 18.05 -4.11
N GLY A 131 -12.55 19.30 -4.43
CA GLY A 131 -11.97 20.02 -5.58
C GLY A 131 -10.47 20.33 -5.44
N ALA A 132 -9.90 20.24 -4.23
CA ALA A 132 -8.48 20.43 -4.00
C ALA A 132 -7.67 19.13 -4.17
N ILE A 133 -8.32 17.98 -4.26
CA ILE A 133 -7.66 16.69 -4.49
C ILE A 133 -7.16 16.68 -5.94
N LYS A 134 -5.83 16.65 -6.10
CA LYS A 134 -5.20 16.65 -7.40
C LYS A 134 -4.94 15.25 -7.90
N MET A 135 -5.10 15.07 -9.21
CA MET A 135 -4.60 13.90 -9.92
C MET A 135 -3.18 14.17 -10.42
N GLY A 136 -2.36 13.14 -10.44
CA GLY A 136 -0.99 13.20 -10.96
C GLY A 136 -0.39 11.81 -11.00
N GLU A 137 0.70 11.67 -11.75
CA GLU A 137 1.44 10.41 -11.85
C GLU A 137 2.77 10.52 -11.10
N LEU A 138 3.35 9.38 -10.76
CA LEU A 138 4.67 9.32 -10.16
C LEU A 138 5.72 9.76 -11.17
N GLU A 139 6.60 10.67 -10.75
CA GLU A 139 7.68 11.20 -11.58
C GLU A 139 8.84 10.19 -11.70
N GLY A 140 9.52 10.20 -12.85
CA GLY A 140 10.69 9.38 -13.11
C GLY A 140 10.81 8.91 -14.56
N THR A 141 11.86 8.18 -14.86
CA THR A 141 12.05 7.53 -16.15
C THR A 141 11.09 6.36 -16.29
N LEU A 142 10.21 6.43 -17.29
CA LEU A 142 9.20 5.40 -17.55
C LEU A 142 9.81 4.18 -18.24
N LEU A 143 9.89 3.07 -17.52
CA LEU A 143 10.44 1.80 -18.01
C LEU A 143 9.56 1.12 -19.05
N ASP A 144 8.24 1.38 -19.02
CA ASP A 144 7.24 0.70 -19.86
C ASP A 144 7.43 0.92 -21.38
N ARG A 145 8.31 1.86 -21.76
CA ARG A 145 8.66 2.12 -23.17
C ARG A 145 9.74 1.20 -23.71
N LEU A 146 10.38 0.41 -22.84
CA LEU A 146 11.38 -0.55 -23.28
C LEU A 146 10.70 -1.67 -24.10
N ASP A 147 11.22 -1.94 -25.27
CA ASP A 147 10.78 -3.04 -26.14
C ASP A 147 11.53 -4.31 -25.71
N ILE A 148 10.88 -5.14 -24.90
CA ILE A 148 11.48 -6.32 -24.29
C ILE A 148 10.63 -7.57 -24.52
N GLU A 149 11.27 -8.73 -24.59
CA GLU A 149 10.59 -10.03 -24.53
C GLU A 149 10.51 -10.52 -23.09
N VAL A 150 9.36 -11.06 -22.69
CA VAL A 150 9.10 -11.58 -21.34
C VAL A 150 8.46 -12.96 -21.45
N ASP A 151 9.04 -13.93 -20.77
CA ASP A 151 8.57 -15.32 -20.70
C ASP A 151 8.42 -15.84 -19.25
N GLU A 152 8.81 -15.04 -18.26
CA GLU A 152 8.70 -15.36 -16.84
C GLU A 152 7.70 -14.41 -16.14
N TYR A 153 6.72 -14.97 -15.43
CA TYR A 153 5.65 -14.23 -14.75
C TYR A 153 5.58 -14.53 -13.24
N SER A 154 6.68 -15.01 -12.67
CA SER A 154 6.89 -15.11 -11.23
C SER A 154 8.06 -14.23 -10.78
N PRO A 155 8.10 -13.72 -9.54
CA PRO A 155 9.20 -12.90 -9.07
C PRO A 155 10.54 -13.64 -9.18
N ALA A 156 11.45 -13.06 -9.97
CA ALA A 156 12.75 -13.64 -10.31
C ALA A 156 13.88 -12.65 -9.93
N PRO A 157 14.30 -12.59 -8.64
CA PRO A 157 15.31 -11.62 -8.19
C PRO A 157 16.63 -11.66 -8.95
N GLN A 158 16.99 -12.80 -9.56
CA GLN A 158 18.20 -12.94 -10.40
C GLN A 158 18.18 -12.09 -11.67
N LEU A 159 17.02 -11.54 -12.07
CA LEU A 159 16.90 -10.59 -13.18
C LEU A 159 17.40 -9.19 -12.78
N LEU A 160 17.42 -8.89 -11.50
CA LEU A 160 17.92 -7.63 -10.98
C LEU A 160 19.45 -7.63 -11.03
N LYS A 161 20.00 -6.73 -11.82
CA LYS A 161 21.44 -6.53 -11.98
C LYS A 161 21.75 -5.05 -11.91
N ALA A 162 22.98 -4.72 -11.53
CA ALA A 162 23.48 -3.35 -11.53
C ALA A 162 24.95 -3.32 -11.96
N ASN A 163 25.35 -2.21 -12.57
CA ASN A 163 26.72 -1.99 -12.98
C ASN A 163 27.54 -1.41 -11.82
N HIS A 164 28.41 -2.23 -11.24
CA HIS A 164 29.28 -1.85 -10.12
C HIS A 164 30.64 -1.30 -10.55
N GLU A 165 30.93 -1.27 -11.86
CA GLU A 165 32.24 -0.80 -12.39
C GLU A 165 32.23 0.71 -12.61
N ASP A 166 31.08 1.29 -12.89
CA ASP A 166 30.92 2.72 -13.15
C ASP A 166 30.61 3.52 -11.87
N ALA A 167 30.65 4.84 -11.99
CA ALA A 167 30.29 5.74 -10.91
C ALA A 167 28.81 5.55 -10.52
N ALA A 168 28.54 5.70 -9.22
CA ALA A 168 27.15 5.66 -8.72
C ALA A 168 26.29 6.75 -9.36
N VAL A 169 25.05 6.40 -9.64
CA VAL A 169 24.03 7.31 -10.20
C VAL A 169 22.93 7.61 -9.18
N GLU A 170 22.21 8.71 -9.38
CA GLU A 170 20.92 8.96 -8.73
C GLU A 170 19.85 8.88 -9.79
N GLU A 171 18.94 7.93 -9.67
CA GLU A 171 17.85 7.73 -10.63
C GLU A 171 16.50 7.54 -9.92
N THR A 172 15.46 7.90 -10.62
CA THR A 172 14.07 7.59 -10.27
C THR A 172 13.42 6.89 -11.46
N LEU A 173 13.03 5.63 -11.27
CA LEU A 173 12.45 4.76 -12.29
C LEU A 173 10.99 4.49 -11.95
N VAL A 174 10.12 4.45 -12.96
CA VAL A 174 8.68 4.25 -12.81
C VAL A 174 8.18 3.19 -13.77
N SER A 175 7.28 2.34 -13.30
CA SER A 175 6.51 1.42 -14.16
C SER A 175 5.04 1.38 -13.75
N HIS A 176 4.14 1.38 -14.73
CA HIS A 176 2.70 1.16 -14.56
C HIS A 176 2.31 -0.32 -14.74
N LEU A 177 3.29 -1.20 -14.99
CA LEU A 177 3.04 -2.60 -15.31
C LEU A 177 3.01 -3.51 -14.08
N LEU A 178 3.23 -2.97 -12.88
CA LEU A 178 3.10 -3.75 -11.65
C LEU A 178 1.68 -4.29 -11.54
N LYS A 179 1.56 -5.60 -11.47
CA LYS A 179 0.32 -6.33 -11.22
C LYS A 179 0.65 -7.52 -10.36
N SER A 180 -0.02 -7.63 -9.24
CA SER A 180 -0.01 -8.83 -8.40
C SER A 180 -1.43 -9.34 -8.21
N ASN A 181 -1.61 -10.36 -7.39
CA ASN A 181 -2.93 -10.86 -7.05
C ASN A 181 -3.12 -10.80 -5.53
N CYS A 182 -4.35 -10.61 -5.13
CA CYS A 182 -4.74 -10.75 -3.74
C CYS A 182 -4.38 -12.16 -3.24
N LEU A 183 -3.73 -12.23 -2.06
CA LEU A 183 -3.27 -13.48 -1.46
C LEU A 183 -4.39 -14.51 -1.27
N VAL A 184 -5.62 -14.06 -1.00
CA VAL A 184 -6.74 -14.93 -0.63
C VAL A 184 -7.71 -15.16 -1.80
N THR A 185 -8.05 -14.12 -2.58
CA THR A 185 -9.09 -14.21 -3.63
C THR A 185 -8.53 -14.43 -5.03
N GLY A 186 -7.22 -14.24 -5.22
CA GLY A 186 -6.59 -14.26 -6.55
C GLY A 186 -7.03 -13.12 -7.47
N GLN A 187 -7.81 -12.12 -6.99
CA GLN A 187 -8.17 -10.97 -7.77
C GLN A 187 -6.95 -10.10 -8.09
N PRO A 188 -6.87 -9.50 -9.30
CA PRO A 188 -5.74 -8.70 -9.70
C PRO A 188 -5.68 -7.37 -8.93
N ASP A 189 -4.46 -7.04 -8.50
CA ASP A 189 -4.09 -5.78 -7.86
C ASP A 189 -3.14 -5.02 -8.79
N TRP A 190 -3.66 -4.02 -9.50
CA TRP A 190 -2.91 -3.19 -10.42
C TRP A 190 -2.23 -2.04 -9.69
N GLY A 191 -0.96 -1.78 -10.01
CA GLY A 191 -0.21 -0.70 -9.38
C GLY A 191 0.72 0.03 -10.33
N THR A 192 1.11 1.22 -9.89
CA THR A 192 2.26 1.98 -10.41
C THR A 192 3.33 1.93 -9.35
N VAL A 193 4.55 1.59 -9.71
CA VAL A 193 5.69 1.54 -8.79
C VAL A 193 6.75 2.54 -9.19
N GLN A 194 7.29 3.25 -8.20
CA GLN A 194 8.43 4.15 -8.32
C GLN A 194 9.58 3.60 -7.47
N ILE A 195 10.77 3.55 -8.07
CA ILE A 195 12.01 3.15 -7.41
C ILE A 195 12.99 4.31 -7.54
N ARG A 196 13.30 4.97 -6.42
CA ARG A 196 14.31 6.02 -6.33
C ARG A 196 15.54 5.47 -5.61
N TYR A 197 16.71 5.64 -6.22
CA TYR A 197 17.93 5.10 -5.63
C TYR A 197 19.16 5.95 -5.92
N VAL A 198 20.18 5.74 -5.08
CA VAL A 198 21.55 6.20 -5.31
C VAL A 198 22.47 4.98 -5.18
N GLY A 199 23.20 4.66 -6.23
CA GLY A 199 24.09 3.50 -6.24
C GLY A 199 24.50 3.07 -7.63
N PRO A 200 24.98 1.83 -7.79
CA PRO A 200 25.29 1.25 -9.09
C PRO A 200 24.09 1.32 -10.02
N GLN A 201 24.33 1.68 -11.28
CA GLN A 201 23.23 1.82 -12.26
C GLN A 201 22.51 0.49 -12.46
N ILE A 202 21.21 0.47 -12.18
CA ILE A 202 20.38 -0.71 -12.31
C ILE A 202 20.08 -0.98 -13.80
N ASP A 203 20.18 -2.23 -14.22
CA ASP A 203 19.73 -2.68 -15.56
C ASP A 203 18.21 -2.51 -15.65
N GLN A 204 17.80 -1.55 -16.46
CA GLN A 204 16.39 -1.18 -16.60
C GLN A 204 15.55 -2.28 -17.25
N GLU A 205 16.11 -3.05 -18.20
CA GLU A 205 15.42 -4.18 -18.81
C GLU A 205 15.18 -5.30 -17.79
N GLY A 206 16.22 -5.67 -17.03
CA GLY A 206 16.10 -6.67 -15.97
C GLY A 206 15.13 -6.24 -14.87
N LEU A 207 15.17 -4.97 -14.47
CA LEU A 207 14.21 -4.42 -13.51
C LEU A 207 12.77 -4.48 -14.02
N LEU A 208 12.54 -4.11 -15.28
CA LEU A 208 11.18 -4.16 -15.85
C LEU A 208 10.67 -5.60 -15.92
N LYS A 209 11.50 -6.56 -16.36
CA LYS A 209 11.16 -7.99 -16.36
C LYS A 209 10.84 -8.50 -14.95
N TYR A 210 11.63 -8.11 -13.97
CA TYR A 210 11.38 -8.45 -12.55
C TYR A 210 10.02 -7.92 -12.08
N LEU A 211 9.69 -6.66 -12.36
CA LEU A 211 8.40 -6.06 -11.96
C LEU A 211 7.22 -6.75 -12.65
N ILE A 212 7.36 -7.10 -13.94
CA ILE A 212 6.35 -7.87 -14.69
C ILE A 212 6.16 -9.26 -14.07
N GLY A 213 7.21 -9.85 -13.50
CA GLY A 213 7.18 -11.15 -12.84
C GLY A 213 6.17 -11.26 -11.69
N PHE A 214 5.71 -10.15 -11.12
CA PHE A 214 4.66 -10.17 -10.08
C PHE A 214 3.27 -10.56 -10.62
N ARG A 215 3.13 -10.69 -11.92
CA ARG A 215 1.86 -10.87 -12.62
C ARG A 215 1.03 -12.06 -12.16
N GLU A 216 1.66 -13.14 -11.71
CA GLU A 216 1.02 -14.33 -11.15
C GLU A 216 1.33 -14.53 -9.66
N HIS A 217 1.95 -13.53 -9.02
CA HIS A 217 2.32 -13.59 -7.61
C HIS A 217 1.16 -13.12 -6.71
N ASN A 218 0.91 -13.88 -5.64
CA ASN A 218 -0.15 -13.59 -4.67
C ASN A 218 0.46 -13.07 -3.36
N GLU A 219 0.23 -11.81 -3.05
CA GLU A 219 0.73 -11.17 -1.83
C GLU A 219 -0.09 -9.92 -1.50
N PHE A 220 -0.07 -9.46 -0.23
CA PHE A 220 -0.64 -8.16 0.10
C PHE A 220 0.24 -7.02 -0.44
N HIS A 221 -0.35 -5.84 -0.67
CA HIS A 221 0.33 -4.69 -1.26
C HIS A 221 1.58 -4.29 -0.48
N GLU A 222 1.47 -4.22 0.85
CA GLU A 222 2.55 -3.85 1.75
C GLU A 222 3.73 -4.83 1.66
N GLN A 223 3.41 -6.11 1.63
CA GLN A 223 4.40 -7.18 1.54
C GLN A 223 5.07 -7.21 0.18
N CYS A 224 4.31 -6.95 -0.89
CA CYS A 224 4.82 -6.84 -2.26
C CYS A 224 5.88 -5.72 -2.37
N VAL A 225 5.61 -4.55 -1.79
CA VAL A 225 6.57 -3.44 -1.78
C VAL A 225 7.79 -3.75 -0.92
N GLU A 226 7.62 -4.42 0.23
CA GLU A 226 8.75 -4.87 1.06
C GLU A 226 9.62 -5.90 0.32
N ARG A 227 9.02 -6.80 -0.46
CA ARG A 227 9.74 -7.76 -1.32
C ARG A 227 10.55 -7.04 -2.39
N ILE A 228 9.93 -6.12 -3.14
CA ILE A 228 10.61 -5.33 -4.17
C ILE A 228 11.78 -4.56 -3.54
N PHE A 229 11.56 -3.92 -2.38
CA PHE A 229 12.62 -3.20 -1.67
C PHE A 229 13.79 -4.12 -1.32
N MET A 230 13.51 -5.28 -0.72
CA MET A 230 14.55 -6.22 -0.30
C MET A 230 15.31 -6.84 -1.47
N ASP A 231 14.62 -7.22 -2.54
CA ASP A 231 15.23 -7.81 -3.71
C ASP A 231 16.16 -6.81 -4.43
N VAL A 232 15.70 -5.57 -4.63
CA VAL A 232 16.53 -4.50 -5.20
C VAL A 232 17.72 -4.19 -4.27
N LEU A 233 17.50 -4.10 -2.96
CA LEU A 233 18.56 -3.82 -2.01
C LEU A 233 19.66 -4.90 -2.05
N ARG A 234 19.27 -6.17 -2.12
CA ARG A 234 20.22 -7.30 -2.11
C ARG A 234 20.93 -7.48 -3.43
N GLN A 235 20.22 -7.38 -4.53
CA GLN A 235 20.77 -7.68 -5.86
C GLN A 235 21.56 -6.50 -6.44
N CYS A 236 21.05 -5.28 -6.27
CA CYS A 236 21.63 -4.08 -6.87
C CYS A 236 22.51 -3.26 -5.90
N GLN A 237 22.39 -3.49 -4.60
CA GLN A 237 23.18 -2.88 -3.52
C GLN A 237 23.26 -1.34 -3.57
N PRO A 238 22.14 -0.62 -3.78
CA PRO A 238 22.14 0.82 -3.72
C PRO A 238 22.44 1.29 -2.29
N SER A 239 23.17 2.41 -2.16
CA SER A 239 23.41 3.05 -0.86
C SER A 239 22.17 3.74 -0.31
N LYS A 240 21.30 4.24 -1.19
CA LYS A 240 19.98 4.81 -0.87
C LYS A 240 18.93 4.15 -1.75
N LEU A 241 17.83 3.77 -1.15
CA LEU A 241 16.70 3.15 -1.86
C LEU A 241 15.38 3.60 -1.25
N ALA A 242 14.45 4.00 -2.11
CA ALA A 242 13.05 4.17 -1.76
C ALA A 242 12.18 3.48 -2.81
N VAL A 243 11.19 2.72 -2.35
CA VAL A 243 10.19 2.06 -3.20
C VAL A 243 8.81 2.55 -2.77
N TYR A 244 8.04 3.04 -3.72
CA TYR A 244 6.68 3.51 -3.52
C TYR A 244 5.76 2.90 -4.56
N ALA A 245 4.69 2.25 -4.12
CA ALA A 245 3.66 1.76 -5.03
C ALA A 245 2.32 2.44 -4.77
N ARG A 246 1.60 2.72 -5.85
CA ARG A 246 0.23 3.21 -5.82
C ARG A 246 -0.67 2.22 -6.53
N TYR A 247 -1.55 1.60 -5.76
CA TYR A 247 -2.46 0.58 -6.26
C TYR A 247 -3.83 1.15 -6.60
N THR A 248 -4.48 0.54 -7.58
CA THR A 248 -5.87 0.87 -7.91
C THR A 248 -6.78 0.48 -6.76
N ARG A 249 -7.82 1.29 -6.52
CA ARG A 249 -8.80 1.00 -5.47
C ARG A 249 -9.60 -0.26 -5.77
N ARG A 250 -9.91 -0.99 -4.70
CA ARG A 250 -10.92 -2.05 -4.69
C ARG A 250 -11.89 -1.79 -3.54
N GLY A 251 -13.19 -1.84 -3.84
CA GLY A 251 -14.21 -1.62 -2.82
C GLY A 251 -14.12 -0.26 -2.13
N GLY A 252 -13.68 0.80 -2.82
CA GLY A 252 -13.57 2.14 -2.29
C GLY A 252 -12.33 2.41 -1.45
N LEU A 253 -11.35 1.48 -1.42
CA LEU A 253 -10.06 1.63 -0.74
C LEU A 253 -8.90 1.49 -1.73
N ASP A 254 -7.90 2.34 -1.65
CA ASP A 254 -6.58 2.09 -2.20
C ASP A 254 -5.52 2.02 -1.08
N ILE A 255 -4.45 1.26 -1.33
CA ILE A 255 -3.37 1.01 -0.38
C ILE A 255 -2.05 1.30 -1.08
N ASN A 256 -1.27 2.24 -0.55
CA ASN A 256 -0.08 2.77 -1.21
C ASN A 256 1.12 2.69 -0.25
N PRO A 257 1.85 1.57 -0.24
CA PRO A 257 2.99 1.37 0.63
C PRO A 257 4.22 2.11 0.13
N TRP A 258 4.98 2.70 1.05
CA TRP A 258 6.26 3.32 0.81
C TRP A 258 7.30 2.84 1.81
N ARG A 259 8.50 2.51 1.32
CA ARG A 259 9.65 2.07 2.12
C ARG A 259 10.91 2.79 1.66
N ALA A 260 11.75 3.22 2.61
CA ALA A 260 13.03 3.88 2.33
C ALA A 260 14.09 3.53 3.38
N ASN A 261 15.38 3.57 3.01
CA ASN A 261 16.51 3.39 3.92
C ASN A 261 17.32 4.67 4.14
N PHE A 262 16.88 5.80 3.61
CA PHE A 262 17.57 7.07 3.77
C PHE A 262 16.58 8.19 4.11
N SER A 263 17.04 9.22 4.81
CA SER A 263 16.20 10.35 5.19
C SER A 263 15.71 11.06 3.93
N THR A 264 14.43 10.90 3.66
CA THR A 264 13.70 11.58 2.59
C THR A 264 12.30 11.90 3.11
N GLY A 265 11.67 12.95 2.59
CA GLY A 265 10.30 13.26 2.94
C GLY A 265 9.34 12.13 2.55
N MET A 266 8.24 12.01 3.28
CA MET A 266 7.14 11.12 2.90
C MET A 266 6.67 11.46 1.48
N PRO A 267 6.38 10.46 0.62
CA PRO A 267 5.94 10.73 -0.75
C PRO A 267 4.58 11.44 -0.75
N GLY A 268 4.36 12.23 -1.80
CA GLY A 268 3.06 12.87 -2.02
C GLY A 268 1.94 11.84 -2.20
N ASN A 269 0.74 12.18 -1.74
CA ASN A 269 -0.47 11.35 -1.90
C ASN A 269 -1.29 11.81 -3.11
N LEU A 270 -0.65 12.02 -4.27
CA LEU A 270 -1.33 12.34 -5.51
C LEU A 270 -2.07 11.09 -6.01
N ARG A 271 -3.34 11.27 -6.39
CA ARG A 271 -4.15 10.21 -6.98
C ARG A 271 -3.76 10.00 -8.43
N GLY A 272 -3.31 8.80 -8.79
CA GLY A 272 -3.06 8.42 -10.17
C GLY A 272 -4.36 8.26 -10.98
N ALA A 273 -4.27 8.37 -12.31
CA ALA A 273 -5.44 8.30 -13.19
C ALA A 273 -6.21 6.97 -13.08
N ARG A 274 -5.53 5.89 -12.68
CA ARG A 274 -6.11 4.56 -12.54
C ARG A 274 -6.62 4.24 -11.11
N GLN A 275 -6.43 5.13 -10.17
CA GLN A 275 -6.84 4.91 -8.76
C GLN A 275 -8.29 5.30 -8.48
#